data_46b15ccd5fab3a74974c3ed09f49c1d5
#
_entry.id   46b15ccd5fab3a74974c3ed09f49c1d5
#
_cell.length_a   1.000
_cell.length_b   1.000
_cell.length_c   1.000
_cell.angle_alpha   90.00
_cell.angle_beta   90.00
_cell.angle_gamma   90.00
#
_symmetry.space_group_name_H-M   'P 1'
#
loop_
_entity.id
_entity.type
_entity.pdbx_description
1 polymer ?
#
loop_
_entity_poly.entity_id
_entity_poly.type
_entity_poly.pdbx_seq_one_letter_code
_entity_poly.pdbx_strand_id
1 'polypeptide(L)'
;MAEARQVKNRIVQAVLRECQKLKEKDDLTDELEHVRDIKNKKERLIKSVALASEASRRTINIEPYPVQILASIKMYQGHIIEMKTGEGKTFVSPMTAFAKVLDGQKVHVLTVNDYLVERDYTLLLPVYEMLGLSVGYITTETPIEERKKAYKCDVCYITNSEVGFDYLKDHLAMHPDSVVCNGKYDFAIIDEADSILIDEARTPLIISADTELISGFCISCAKFVKTLELSKETEELEDTVYVGEFPNVDGDAILNLKYGQVYLTENGVKKAEDYFNVDHLDKFILHSLNNALIARFIKKKGIDYIVRRNEIIIVDNATGRLTEGRTWSDGLHQAVQAKEGVEIDAASETAASITYQCLFRQYKDFCGMTGTVKTERREFRKIYKKKISVIPTNRPVIRQDLPDRIFARKEEKYQAILEETRKAIDKGRAVLVGTASVLTSEELSDIFDENDIGHDLLNAKLHRREAEIIAEAGSSGNVVIATNMAGRGTDIKIDEKTRAAGGYLSLEQSIMKPSVLTIS
;
A
#
# COMPACT_ATOMS: atom_id res chain seq x y z
N MET A 1 26.87 -9.56 -30.89
CA MET A 1 26.86 -9.73 -29.41
C MET A 1 27.23 -8.40 -28.78
N ALA A 2 26.29 -7.73 -28.14
CA ALA A 2 26.57 -6.46 -27.47
C ALA A 2 27.38 -6.77 -26.20
N GLU A 3 28.59 -6.22 -26.12
CA GLU A 3 29.47 -6.38 -24.96
C GLU A 3 28.79 -5.85 -23.70
N ALA A 4 28.75 -6.67 -22.64
CA ALA A 4 28.28 -6.25 -21.33
C ALA A 4 29.13 -5.08 -20.83
N ARG A 5 28.49 -4.00 -20.33
CA ARG A 5 29.19 -2.85 -19.77
C ARG A 5 30.05 -3.29 -18.59
N GLN A 6 31.37 -3.07 -18.68
CA GLN A 6 32.28 -3.36 -17.59
C GLN A 6 32.02 -2.45 -16.38
N VAL A 7 31.56 -3.04 -15.27
CA VAL A 7 31.35 -2.31 -14.01
C VAL A 7 32.72 -2.07 -13.34
N LYS A 8 33.23 -0.84 -13.45
CA LYS A 8 34.50 -0.43 -12.82
C LYS A 8 34.32 -0.15 -11.32
N ASN A 9 34.01 -1.18 -10.53
CA ASN A 9 33.90 -1.09 -9.06
C ASN A 9 34.79 -2.14 -8.41
N ARG A 10 35.72 -1.72 -7.52
CA ARG A 10 36.69 -2.61 -6.88
C ARG A 10 36.03 -3.73 -6.06
N ILE A 11 34.91 -3.44 -5.39
CA ILE A 11 34.20 -4.44 -4.58
C ILE A 11 33.51 -5.46 -5.51
N VAL A 12 32.84 -5.01 -6.58
CA VAL A 12 32.22 -5.90 -7.57
C VAL A 12 33.28 -6.84 -8.17
N GLN A 13 34.44 -6.31 -8.55
CA GLN A 13 35.53 -7.12 -9.09
C GLN A 13 36.06 -8.15 -8.07
N ALA A 14 36.06 -7.81 -6.78
CA ALA A 14 36.46 -8.76 -5.73
C ALA A 14 35.36 -9.86 -5.58
N VAL A 15 34.09 -9.51 -5.59
CA VAL A 15 32.97 -10.48 -5.56
C VAL A 15 33.06 -11.44 -6.74
N LEU A 16 33.26 -10.94 -7.96
CA LEU A 16 33.37 -11.78 -9.16
C LEU A 16 34.54 -12.78 -9.09
N ARG A 17 35.66 -12.37 -8.49
CA ARG A 17 36.79 -13.29 -8.25
C ARG A 17 36.44 -14.39 -7.24
N GLU A 18 35.72 -14.05 -6.20
CA GLU A 18 35.27 -15.04 -5.22
C GLU A 18 34.21 -15.97 -5.85
N CYS A 19 33.26 -15.47 -6.65
CA CYS A 19 32.33 -16.29 -7.41
C CYS A 19 33.07 -17.33 -8.29
N GLN A 20 34.17 -16.91 -8.95
CA GLN A 20 34.95 -17.83 -9.78
C GLN A 20 35.57 -18.96 -8.96
N LYS A 21 36.09 -18.68 -7.76
CA LYS A 21 36.64 -19.70 -6.86
C LYS A 21 35.55 -20.67 -6.35
N LEU A 22 34.34 -20.11 -6.04
CA LEU A 22 33.23 -20.91 -5.56
C LEU A 22 32.67 -21.88 -6.62
N LYS A 23 32.77 -21.52 -7.91
CA LYS A 23 32.37 -22.41 -9.02
C LYS A 23 33.21 -23.68 -9.11
N GLU A 24 34.45 -23.65 -8.66
CA GLU A 24 35.39 -24.77 -8.65
C GLU A 24 35.17 -25.74 -7.47
N LYS A 25 34.30 -25.36 -6.51
CA LYS A 25 33.99 -26.15 -5.33
C LYS A 25 32.73 -26.99 -5.54
N ASP A 26 32.75 -28.23 -5.10
CA ASP A 26 31.59 -29.11 -5.16
C ASP A 26 30.56 -28.77 -4.07
N ASP A 27 31.02 -28.43 -2.88
CA ASP A 27 30.21 -28.06 -1.72
C ASP A 27 30.56 -26.65 -1.20
N LEU A 28 29.57 -25.98 -0.59
CA LEU A 28 29.70 -24.62 -0.04
C LEU A 28 29.65 -24.60 1.50
N THR A 29 29.49 -25.72 2.16
CA THR A 29 29.27 -25.81 3.61
C THR A 29 30.39 -25.13 4.41
N ASP A 30 31.64 -25.45 4.12
CA ASP A 30 32.79 -24.83 4.80
C ASP A 30 32.85 -23.33 4.60
N GLU A 31 32.48 -22.84 3.42
CA GLU A 31 32.49 -21.40 3.10
C GLU A 31 31.34 -20.66 3.80
N LEU A 32 30.20 -21.31 3.95
CA LEU A 32 29.03 -20.79 4.67
C LEU A 32 29.30 -20.70 6.18
N GLU A 33 30.04 -21.67 6.75
CA GLU A 33 30.48 -21.59 8.14
C GLU A 33 31.54 -20.49 8.31
N HIS A 34 32.55 -20.50 7.45
CA HIS A 34 33.64 -19.54 7.52
C HIS A 34 33.16 -18.08 7.39
N VAL A 35 32.21 -17.77 6.50
CA VAL A 35 31.73 -16.38 6.29
C VAL A 35 31.09 -15.81 7.55
N ARG A 36 30.47 -16.63 8.41
CA ARG A 36 29.85 -16.24 9.68
C ARG A 36 30.89 -15.73 10.68
N ASP A 37 32.11 -16.25 10.67
CA ASP A 37 33.18 -15.91 11.59
C ASP A 37 33.97 -14.68 11.17
N ILE A 38 33.80 -14.18 9.95
CA ILE A 38 34.55 -13.04 9.43
C ILE A 38 34.17 -11.74 10.16
N LYS A 39 35.10 -11.16 10.89
CA LYS A 39 34.89 -9.89 11.63
C LYS A 39 34.99 -8.65 10.72
N ASN A 40 35.77 -8.72 9.64
CA ASN A 40 35.94 -7.61 8.72
C ASN A 40 34.68 -7.45 7.84
N LYS A 41 33.89 -6.39 8.07
CA LYS A 41 32.63 -6.13 7.38
C LYS A 41 32.77 -6.11 5.85
N LYS A 42 33.85 -5.55 5.32
CA LYS A 42 34.05 -5.47 3.87
C LYS A 42 34.34 -6.85 3.26
N GLU A 43 35.16 -7.65 3.92
CA GLU A 43 35.45 -9.01 3.49
C GLU A 43 34.22 -9.90 3.59
N ARG A 44 33.50 -9.81 4.72
CA ARG A 44 32.23 -10.52 4.93
C ARG A 44 31.20 -10.16 3.84
N LEU A 45 31.05 -8.87 3.49
CA LEU A 45 30.19 -8.44 2.40
C LEU A 45 30.58 -9.05 1.06
N ILE A 46 31.87 -9.07 0.71
CA ILE A 46 32.35 -9.64 -0.54
C ILE A 46 32.01 -11.12 -0.62
N LYS A 47 32.34 -11.87 0.43
CA LYS A 47 32.10 -13.33 0.47
C LYS A 47 30.62 -13.66 0.55
N SER A 48 29.81 -12.94 1.32
CA SER A 48 28.37 -13.17 1.41
C SER A 48 27.65 -12.95 0.06
N VAL A 49 27.98 -11.86 -0.64
CA VAL A 49 27.40 -11.61 -1.96
C VAL A 49 27.84 -12.66 -2.98
N ALA A 50 29.08 -13.12 -2.91
CA ALA A 50 29.59 -14.18 -3.78
C ALA A 50 28.90 -15.52 -3.52
N LEU A 51 28.73 -15.90 -2.24
CA LEU A 51 28.00 -17.12 -1.85
C LEU A 51 26.54 -17.09 -2.27
N ALA A 52 25.85 -15.97 -2.07
CA ALA A 52 24.45 -15.82 -2.51
C ALA A 52 24.31 -15.85 -4.04
N SER A 53 25.29 -15.29 -4.78
CA SER A 53 25.34 -15.40 -6.24
C SER A 53 25.52 -16.85 -6.69
N GLU A 54 26.43 -17.60 -6.06
CA GLU A 54 26.68 -18.99 -6.39
C GLU A 54 25.50 -19.88 -5.99
N ALA A 55 24.85 -19.62 -4.84
CA ALA A 55 23.63 -20.30 -4.44
C ALA A 55 22.53 -20.11 -5.48
N SER A 56 22.32 -18.88 -5.98
CA SER A 56 21.36 -18.61 -7.06
C SER A 56 21.68 -19.37 -8.35
N ARG A 57 22.96 -19.45 -8.72
CA ARG A 57 23.38 -20.24 -9.89
C ARG A 57 23.09 -21.73 -9.74
N ARG A 58 23.34 -22.29 -8.56
CA ARG A 58 23.18 -23.74 -8.30
C ARG A 58 21.73 -24.16 -8.14
N THR A 59 20.90 -23.34 -7.50
CA THR A 59 19.52 -23.72 -7.15
C THR A 59 18.50 -23.36 -8.22
N ILE A 60 18.59 -22.15 -8.76
CA ILE A 60 17.61 -21.62 -9.71
C ILE A 60 18.19 -21.36 -11.11
N ASN A 61 19.44 -21.79 -11.35
CA ASN A 61 20.18 -21.63 -12.60
C ASN A 61 20.28 -20.19 -13.10
N ILE A 62 20.37 -19.22 -12.17
CA ILE A 62 20.51 -17.81 -12.48
C ILE A 62 21.84 -17.30 -11.92
N GLU A 63 22.74 -16.91 -12.81
CA GLU A 63 24.00 -16.26 -12.45
C GLU A 63 23.80 -14.74 -12.46
N PRO A 64 23.90 -14.06 -11.29
CA PRO A 64 23.71 -12.62 -11.21
C PRO A 64 24.73 -11.84 -12.04
N TYR A 65 24.24 -10.85 -12.78
CA TYR A 65 25.08 -9.96 -13.58
C TYR A 65 25.90 -9.01 -12.68
N PRO A 66 27.06 -8.50 -13.16
CA PRO A 66 27.86 -7.54 -12.42
C PRO A 66 27.09 -6.27 -11.97
N VAL A 67 26.08 -5.87 -12.72
CA VAL A 67 25.18 -4.75 -12.36
C VAL A 67 24.26 -5.10 -11.19
N GLN A 68 23.78 -6.35 -11.08
CA GLN A 68 22.99 -6.84 -9.96
C GLN A 68 23.84 -6.97 -8.68
N ILE A 69 25.10 -7.43 -8.81
CA ILE A 69 26.06 -7.43 -7.71
C ILE A 69 26.32 -5.98 -7.22
N LEU A 70 26.47 -5.02 -8.14
CA LEU A 70 26.60 -3.61 -7.76
C LEU A 70 25.37 -3.10 -7.03
N ALA A 71 24.17 -3.47 -7.51
CA ALA A 71 22.90 -3.13 -6.90
C ALA A 71 22.81 -3.64 -5.45
N SER A 72 23.11 -4.93 -5.22
CA SER A 72 23.14 -5.54 -3.90
C SER A 72 24.10 -4.81 -2.93
N ILE A 73 25.31 -4.48 -3.38
CA ILE A 73 26.28 -3.72 -2.56
C ILE A 73 25.74 -2.34 -2.20
N LYS A 74 25.01 -1.67 -3.12
CA LYS A 74 24.39 -0.37 -2.84
C LYS A 74 23.23 -0.48 -1.87
N MET A 75 22.40 -1.52 -2.02
CA MET A 75 21.30 -1.81 -1.11
C MET A 75 21.81 -2.16 0.29
N TYR A 76 22.85 -2.96 0.41
CA TYR A 76 23.51 -3.21 1.69
C TYR A 76 23.97 -1.92 2.39
N GLN A 77 24.39 -0.90 1.62
CA GLN A 77 24.74 0.42 2.13
C GLN A 77 23.55 1.31 2.48
N GLY A 78 22.31 0.79 2.40
CA GLY A 78 21.08 1.52 2.69
C GLY A 78 20.63 2.48 1.59
N HIS A 79 21.11 2.32 0.36
CA HIS A 79 20.68 3.15 -0.76
C HIS A 79 19.34 2.69 -1.34
N ILE A 80 18.57 3.63 -1.88
CA ILE A 80 17.51 3.33 -2.85
C ILE A 80 18.18 3.23 -4.23
N ILE A 81 17.96 2.11 -4.93
CA ILE A 81 18.54 1.91 -6.25
C ILE A 81 17.48 2.15 -7.36
N GLU A 82 17.91 2.81 -8.42
CA GLU A 82 17.17 2.81 -9.69
C GLU A 82 17.75 1.75 -10.60
N MET A 83 16.96 0.73 -10.90
CA MET A 83 17.31 -0.36 -11.79
C MET A 83 16.15 -0.57 -12.77
N LYS A 84 16.42 -0.47 -14.07
CA LYS A 84 15.37 -0.52 -15.10
C LYS A 84 14.58 -1.83 -15.01
N THR A 85 13.32 -1.79 -15.44
CA THR A 85 12.47 -2.98 -15.57
C THR A 85 13.12 -4.00 -16.49
N GLY A 86 12.96 -5.30 -16.19
CA GLY A 86 13.59 -6.39 -16.94
C GLY A 86 15.07 -6.65 -16.63
N GLU A 87 15.70 -5.89 -15.73
CA GLU A 87 17.11 -6.11 -15.31
C GLU A 87 17.23 -7.15 -14.16
N GLY A 88 16.13 -7.76 -13.74
CA GLY A 88 16.11 -8.81 -12.73
C GLY A 88 16.31 -8.29 -11.30
N LYS A 89 15.55 -7.28 -10.89
CA LYS A 89 15.55 -6.71 -9.52
C LYS A 89 15.36 -7.78 -8.44
N THR A 90 14.45 -8.72 -8.64
CA THR A 90 14.12 -9.81 -7.71
C THR A 90 15.35 -10.58 -7.24
N PHE A 91 16.32 -10.84 -8.13
CA PHE A 91 17.54 -11.61 -7.83
C PHE A 91 18.58 -10.82 -7.02
N VAL A 92 18.37 -9.53 -6.77
CA VAL A 92 19.25 -8.71 -5.93
C VAL A 92 18.95 -8.90 -4.45
N SER A 93 17.69 -9.21 -4.11
CA SER A 93 17.24 -9.34 -2.71
C SER A 93 18.00 -10.40 -1.91
N PRO A 94 18.23 -11.64 -2.39
CA PRO A 94 18.93 -12.67 -1.61
C PRO A 94 20.35 -12.27 -1.24
N MET A 95 21.07 -11.64 -2.17
CA MET A 95 22.44 -11.18 -1.92
C MET A 95 22.49 -10.11 -0.82
N THR A 96 21.53 -9.19 -0.82
CA THR A 96 21.44 -8.13 0.20
C THR A 96 20.97 -8.69 1.53
N ALA A 97 19.94 -9.54 1.52
CA ALA A 97 19.37 -10.14 2.72
C ALA A 97 20.39 -11.01 3.46
N PHE A 98 21.10 -11.89 2.74
CA PHE A 98 22.13 -12.74 3.36
C PHE A 98 23.21 -11.92 4.04
N ALA A 99 23.73 -10.87 3.37
CA ALA A 99 24.75 -10.01 3.96
C ALA A 99 24.24 -9.30 5.23
N LYS A 100 22.96 -8.90 5.29
CA LYS A 100 22.34 -8.25 6.45
C LYS A 100 22.06 -9.23 7.59
N VAL A 101 21.64 -10.46 7.28
CA VAL A 101 21.48 -11.52 8.28
C VAL A 101 22.82 -11.87 8.93
N LEU A 102 23.91 -11.92 8.17
CA LEU A 102 25.27 -12.09 8.74
C LEU A 102 25.72 -10.91 9.62
N ASP A 103 25.12 -9.73 9.46
CA ASP A 103 25.27 -8.59 10.39
C ASP A 103 24.35 -8.71 11.63
N GLY A 104 23.63 -9.81 11.80
CA GLY A 104 22.73 -10.06 12.95
C GLY A 104 21.37 -9.35 12.83
N GLN A 105 20.93 -8.97 11.64
CA GLN A 105 19.67 -8.28 11.39
C GLN A 105 18.61 -9.23 10.85
N LYS A 106 17.36 -9.09 11.30
CA LYS A 106 16.18 -9.67 10.64
C LYS A 106 15.82 -8.79 9.44
N VAL A 107 15.45 -9.45 8.34
CA VAL A 107 15.19 -8.75 7.07
C VAL A 107 13.75 -8.95 6.64
N HIS A 108 13.00 -7.87 6.48
CA HIS A 108 11.69 -7.89 5.84
C HIS A 108 11.85 -7.50 4.36
N VAL A 109 11.37 -8.33 3.46
CA VAL A 109 11.30 -8.02 2.02
C VAL A 109 9.87 -7.63 1.70
N LEU A 110 9.69 -6.36 1.34
CA LEU A 110 8.39 -5.72 1.20
C LEU A 110 8.03 -5.58 -0.27
N THR A 111 6.84 -6.05 -0.63
CA THR A 111 6.26 -5.94 -1.96
C THR A 111 4.88 -5.27 -1.91
N VAL A 112 4.30 -4.94 -3.07
CA VAL A 112 3.04 -4.20 -3.15
C VAL A 112 1.78 -5.08 -3.08
N ASN A 113 1.89 -6.40 -3.26
CA ASN A 113 0.74 -7.31 -3.22
C ASN A 113 1.12 -8.75 -2.85
N ASP A 114 0.13 -9.55 -2.45
CA ASP A 114 0.28 -10.93 -2.00
C ASP A 114 0.83 -11.85 -3.09
N TYR A 115 0.44 -11.65 -4.35
CA TYR A 115 0.96 -12.43 -5.48
C TYR A 115 2.48 -12.33 -5.61
N LEU A 116 3.02 -11.10 -5.51
CA LEU A 116 4.48 -10.89 -5.56
C LEU A 116 5.19 -11.49 -4.35
N VAL A 117 4.56 -11.43 -3.17
CA VAL A 117 5.08 -12.08 -1.95
C VAL A 117 5.26 -13.58 -2.18
N GLU A 118 4.21 -14.28 -2.62
CA GLU A 118 4.24 -15.74 -2.83
C GLU A 118 5.15 -16.13 -3.98
N ARG A 119 5.12 -15.41 -5.08
CA ARG A 119 5.96 -15.64 -6.25
C ARG A 119 7.45 -15.56 -5.90
N ASP A 120 7.83 -14.45 -5.25
CA ASP A 120 9.24 -14.20 -4.94
C ASP A 120 9.75 -15.11 -3.83
N TYR A 121 8.91 -15.40 -2.82
CA TYR A 121 9.19 -16.39 -1.80
C TYR A 121 9.44 -17.76 -2.44
N THR A 122 8.51 -18.26 -3.26
CA THR A 122 8.61 -19.59 -3.89
C THR A 122 9.82 -19.70 -4.81
N LEU A 123 10.08 -18.65 -5.61
CA LEU A 123 11.20 -18.62 -6.53
C LEU A 123 12.56 -18.64 -5.83
N LEU A 124 12.67 -17.90 -4.71
CA LEU A 124 13.94 -17.66 -4.03
C LEU A 124 14.18 -18.56 -2.81
N LEU A 125 13.16 -19.29 -2.35
CA LEU A 125 13.28 -20.21 -1.22
C LEU A 125 14.48 -21.16 -1.35
N PRO A 126 14.72 -21.84 -2.50
CA PRO A 126 15.87 -22.75 -2.63
C PRO A 126 17.23 -22.04 -2.46
N VAL A 127 17.32 -20.75 -2.82
CA VAL A 127 18.53 -19.95 -2.64
C VAL A 127 18.79 -19.72 -1.16
N TYR A 128 17.77 -19.34 -0.41
CA TYR A 128 17.88 -19.09 1.02
C TYR A 128 18.17 -20.37 1.81
N GLU A 129 17.53 -21.47 1.45
CA GLU A 129 17.78 -22.78 2.07
C GLU A 129 19.24 -23.22 1.88
N MET A 130 19.79 -23.06 0.67
CA MET A 130 21.21 -23.35 0.40
C MET A 130 22.15 -22.46 1.24
N LEU A 131 21.75 -21.20 1.53
CA LEU A 131 22.49 -20.28 2.38
C LEU A 131 22.31 -20.56 3.88
N GLY A 132 21.49 -21.54 4.26
CA GLY A 132 21.18 -21.91 5.63
C GLY A 132 20.38 -20.85 6.37
N LEU A 133 19.49 -20.12 5.67
CA LEU A 133 18.59 -19.11 6.23
C LEU A 133 17.18 -19.65 6.37
N SER A 134 16.53 -19.29 7.48
CA SER A 134 15.10 -19.47 7.65
C SER A 134 14.33 -18.38 6.92
N VAL A 135 13.29 -18.76 6.17
CA VAL A 135 12.46 -17.81 5.41
C VAL A 135 10.99 -18.09 5.67
N GLY A 136 10.23 -17.02 5.86
CA GLY A 136 8.77 -17.06 5.96
C GLY A 136 8.12 -16.03 5.02
N TYR A 137 6.81 -16.16 4.83
CA TYR A 137 6.05 -15.16 4.13
C TYR A 137 4.72 -14.88 4.83
N ILE A 138 4.18 -13.70 4.62
CA ILE A 138 2.91 -13.23 5.19
C ILE A 138 2.10 -12.57 4.08
N THR A 139 0.88 -13.07 3.90
CA THR A 139 -0.15 -12.51 3.02
C THR A 139 -1.36 -12.09 3.86
N THR A 140 -2.35 -11.49 3.22
CA THR A 140 -3.62 -11.10 3.86
C THR A 140 -4.31 -12.30 4.53
N GLU A 141 -4.23 -13.49 3.94
CA GLU A 141 -4.90 -14.71 4.45
C GLU A 141 -4.07 -15.47 5.52
N THR A 142 -2.84 -15.06 5.81
CA THR A 142 -1.95 -15.78 6.74
C THR A 142 -2.48 -15.70 8.19
N PRO A 143 -2.75 -16.84 8.87
CA PRO A 143 -3.21 -16.87 10.26
C PRO A 143 -2.19 -16.30 11.24
N ILE A 144 -2.66 -15.81 12.40
CA ILE A 144 -1.82 -15.14 13.42
C ILE A 144 -0.63 -16.00 13.87
N GLU A 145 -0.86 -17.28 14.12
CA GLU A 145 0.21 -18.19 14.58
C GLU A 145 1.29 -18.43 13.52
N GLU A 146 0.91 -18.41 12.25
CA GLU A 146 1.86 -18.53 11.14
C GLU A 146 2.60 -17.22 10.92
N ARG A 147 1.94 -16.06 11.09
CA ARG A 147 2.60 -14.74 11.09
C ARG A 147 3.71 -14.67 12.14
N LYS A 148 3.44 -15.13 13.38
CA LYS A 148 4.44 -15.20 14.46
C LYS A 148 5.66 -16.04 14.07
N LYS A 149 5.44 -17.15 13.36
CA LYS A 149 6.54 -18.00 12.87
C LYS A 149 7.33 -17.31 11.77
N ALA A 150 6.66 -16.68 10.82
CA ALA A 150 7.29 -15.95 9.72
C ALA A 150 8.17 -14.79 10.21
N TYR A 151 7.69 -13.99 11.18
CA TYR A 151 8.50 -12.92 11.79
C TYR A 151 9.71 -13.42 12.60
N LYS A 152 9.71 -14.68 13.04
CA LYS A 152 10.88 -15.28 13.70
C LYS A 152 11.97 -15.71 12.72
N CYS A 153 11.65 -15.90 11.44
CA CYS A 153 12.62 -16.26 10.41
C CYS A 153 13.69 -15.18 10.22
N ASP A 154 14.78 -15.52 9.56
CA ASP A 154 15.85 -14.59 9.21
C ASP A 154 15.40 -13.59 8.15
N VAL A 155 14.58 -14.08 7.20
CA VAL A 155 13.97 -13.29 6.13
C VAL A 155 12.46 -13.51 6.13
N CYS A 156 11.69 -12.44 6.05
CA CYS A 156 10.23 -12.49 5.96
C CYS A 156 9.76 -11.68 4.74
N TYR A 157 9.09 -12.36 3.81
CA TYR A 157 8.39 -11.71 2.68
C TYR A 157 7.01 -11.28 3.12
N ILE A 158 6.63 -10.01 2.88
CA ILE A 158 5.37 -9.46 3.36
C ILE A 158 4.96 -8.26 2.49
N THR A 159 3.67 -7.94 2.42
CA THR A 159 3.25 -6.70 1.77
C THR A 159 3.46 -5.48 2.66
N ASN A 160 3.59 -4.31 2.04
CA ASN A 160 3.68 -3.03 2.75
C ASN A 160 2.45 -2.76 3.64
N SER A 161 1.26 -3.21 3.23
CA SER A 161 0.03 -3.07 4.02
C SER A 161 0.01 -4.00 5.24
N GLU A 162 0.34 -5.28 5.05
CA GLU A 162 0.28 -6.26 6.14
C GLU A 162 1.27 -5.95 7.27
N VAL A 163 2.51 -5.55 6.94
CA VAL A 163 3.45 -5.14 7.99
C VAL A 163 2.95 -3.92 8.76
N GLY A 164 2.23 -3.01 8.10
CA GLY A 164 1.65 -1.84 8.75
C GLY A 164 0.43 -2.20 9.60
N PHE A 165 -0.43 -3.10 9.16
CA PHE A 165 -1.55 -3.59 9.97
C PHE A 165 -1.07 -4.43 11.15
N ASP A 166 -0.06 -5.27 10.98
CA ASP A 166 0.52 -6.01 12.08
C ASP A 166 1.18 -5.07 13.12
N TYR A 167 1.86 -4.00 12.66
CA TYR A 167 2.36 -2.94 13.54
C TYR A 167 1.24 -2.30 14.36
N LEU A 168 0.12 -1.94 13.74
CA LEU A 168 -1.01 -1.32 14.43
C LEU A 168 -1.68 -2.30 15.41
N LYS A 169 -1.89 -3.55 15.00
CA LYS A 169 -2.46 -4.61 15.85
C LYS A 169 -1.58 -4.90 17.07
N ASP A 170 -0.25 -4.96 16.87
CA ASP A 170 0.70 -5.15 17.97
C ASP A 170 0.62 -4.03 19.01
N HIS A 171 0.37 -2.78 18.58
CA HIS A 171 0.21 -1.63 19.47
C HIS A 171 -1.15 -1.55 20.17
N LEU A 172 -2.17 -2.20 19.61
CA LEU A 172 -3.49 -2.34 20.23
C LEU A 172 -3.60 -3.60 21.09
N ALA A 173 -2.60 -4.49 21.05
CA ALA A 173 -2.63 -5.77 21.75
C ALA A 173 -2.64 -5.58 23.27
N MET A 174 -3.66 -6.10 23.95
CA MET A 174 -3.77 -6.07 25.41
C MET A 174 -2.97 -7.20 26.10
N HIS A 175 -2.64 -8.25 25.36
CA HIS A 175 -1.90 -9.41 25.87
C HIS A 175 -0.64 -9.65 25.04
N PRO A 176 0.50 -10.03 25.67
CA PRO A 176 1.75 -10.34 24.96
C PRO A 176 1.58 -11.44 23.90
N ASP A 177 0.67 -12.40 24.15
CA ASP A 177 0.41 -13.51 23.22
C ASP A 177 -0.29 -13.07 21.93
N SER A 178 -0.87 -11.87 21.91
CA SER A 178 -1.51 -11.30 20.71
C SER A 178 -0.53 -10.57 19.80
N VAL A 179 0.69 -10.31 20.26
CA VAL A 179 1.73 -9.61 19.49
C VAL A 179 2.37 -10.56 18.49
N VAL A 180 2.48 -10.13 17.23
CA VAL A 180 3.01 -10.96 16.13
C VAL A 180 4.46 -10.62 15.76
N CYS A 181 4.79 -9.33 15.58
CA CYS A 181 6.12 -8.89 15.14
C CYS A 181 7.09 -8.60 16.31
N ASN A 182 6.56 -8.32 17.50
CA ASN A 182 7.33 -8.02 18.70
C ASN A 182 8.34 -6.87 18.54
N GLY A 183 8.02 -5.87 17.73
CA GLY A 183 8.81 -4.64 17.57
C GLY A 183 10.18 -4.81 16.90
N LYS A 184 10.43 -5.92 16.21
CA LYS A 184 11.74 -6.20 15.58
C LYS A 184 11.79 -5.70 14.13
N TYR A 185 11.96 -4.42 13.94
CA TYR A 185 12.12 -3.75 12.64
C TYR A 185 13.60 -3.44 12.38
N ASP A 186 14.42 -4.49 12.13
CA ASP A 186 15.87 -4.29 11.95
C ASP A 186 16.18 -3.73 10.56
N PHE A 187 15.82 -4.44 9.49
CA PHE A 187 16.11 -4.02 8.14
C PHE A 187 14.98 -4.32 7.17
N ALA A 188 14.66 -3.37 6.28
CA ALA A 188 13.70 -3.58 5.20
C ALA A 188 14.36 -3.50 3.82
N ILE A 189 14.00 -4.41 2.93
CA ILE A 189 14.23 -4.34 1.49
C ILE A 189 12.89 -4.02 0.85
N ILE A 190 12.75 -2.85 0.23
CA ILE A 190 11.48 -2.36 -0.32
C ILE A 190 11.53 -2.46 -1.83
N ASP A 191 10.71 -3.34 -2.40
CA ASP A 191 10.50 -3.36 -3.85
C ASP A 191 9.45 -2.31 -4.26
N GLU A 192 9.54 -1.80 -5.48
CA GLU A 192 8.75 -0.68 -5.98
C GLU A 192 8.75 0.53 -4.99
N ALA A 193 9.97 0.92 -4.56
CA ALA A 193 10.18 1.91 -3.50
C ALA A 193 9.61 3.31 -3.80
N ASP A 194 9.44 3.68 -5.06
CA ASP A 194 8.77 4.93 -5.47
C ASP A 194 7.28 4.88 -5.11
N SER A 195 6.60 3.79 -5.41
CA SER A 195 5.18 3.61 -5.06
C SER A 195 4.97 3.69 -3.55
N ILE A 196 5.69 2.86 -2.81
CA ILE A 196 5.48 2.69 -1.37
C ILE A 196 5.94 3.92 -0.57
N LEU A 197 7.11 4.47 -0.92
CA LEU A 197 7.75 5.53 -0.13
C LEU A 197 7.42 6.95 -0.59
N ILE A 198 6.86 7.14 -1.79
CA ILE A 198 6.50 8.45 -2.33
C ILE A 198 5.02 8.53 -2.63
N ASP A 199 4.49 7.72 -3.56
CA ASP A 199 3.11 7.83 -4.02
C ASP A 199 2.12 7.56 -2.87
N GLU A 200 2.31 6.46 -2.13
CA GLU A 200 1.46 6.04 -1.03
C GLU A 200 1.95 6.52 0.35
N ALA A 201 3.07 7.24 0.41
CA ALA A 201 3.74 7.60 1.67
C ALA A 201 2.83 8.22 2.73
N ARG A 202 1.85 9.00 2.31
CA ARG A 202 0.91 9.74 3.17
C ARG A 202 -0.42 9.03 3.37
N THR A 203 -0.67 7.94 2.65
CA THR A 203 -1.88 7.14 2.81
C THR A 203 -1.86 6.50 4.20
N PRO A 204 -2.86 6.77 5.06
CA PRO A 204 -2.92 6.16 6.36
C PRO A 204 -3.47 4.73 6.26
N LEU A 205 -2.82 3.80 6.94
CA LEU A 205 -3.41 2.53 7.34
C LEU A 205 -4.25 2.79 8.58
N ILE A 206 -5.49 2.33 8.60
CA ILE A 206 -6.46 2.63 9.66
C ILE A 206 -7.06 1.32 10.16
N ILE A 207 -7.08 1.13 11.47
CA ILE A 207 -7.89 0.12 12.15
C ILE A 207 -9.05 0.85 12.79
N SER A 208 -10.28 0.51 12.41
CA SER A 208 -11.49 1.01 13.04
C SER A 208 -11.77 0.25 14.34
N ALA A 209 -12.36 0.92 15.32
CA ALA A 209 -12.82 0.30 16.55
C ALA A 209 -13.98 -0.68 16.26
N ASP A 210 -14.17 -1.66 17.14
CA ASP A 210 -15.17 -2.72 16.97
C ASP A 210 -16.59 -2.15 17.04
N THR A 211 -17.35 -2.35 15.99
CA THR A 211 -18.59 -1.62 15.69
C THR A 211 -19.82 -2.10 16.46
N GLU A 212 -19.86 -3.35 16.89
CA GLU A 212 -21.05 -3.90 17.58
C GLU A 212 -21.25 -3.30 18.97
N LEU A 213 -20.18 -3.09 19.73
CA LEU A 213 -20.25 -2.48 21.06
C LEU A 213 -20.68 -1.00 20.97
N ILE A 214 -20.15 -0.27 19.99
CA ILE A 214 -20.47 1.16 19.79
C ILE A 214 -21.92 1.33 19.34
N SER A 215 -22.41 0.50 18.42
CA SER A 215 -23.79 0.54 17.94
C SER A 215 -24.79 0.26 19.08
N GLY A 216 -24.54 -0.75 19.90
CA GLY A 216 -25.34 -1.06 21.09
C GLY A 216 -25.37 0.09 22.09
N PHE A 217 -24.24 0.76 22.30
CA PHE A 217 -24.14 1.89 23.18
C PHE A 217 -24.83 3.15 22.63
N CYS A 218 -24.74 3.45 21.33
CA CYS A 218 -25.49 4.53 20.68
C CYS A 218 -27.01 4.34 20.84
N ILE A 219 -27.52 3.11 20.69
CA ILE A 219 -28.93 2.79 20.92
C ILE A 219 -29.32 3.05 22.39
N SER A 220 -28.47 2.68 23.34
CA SER A 220 -28.70 2.91 24.76
C SER A 220 -28.73 4.40 25.08
N CYS A 221 -27.78 5.18 24.55
CA CYS A 221 -27.77 6.63 24.67
C CYS A 221 -29.03 7.28 24.07
N ALA A 222 -29.45 6.83 22.86
CA ALA A 222 -30.67 7.34 22.22
C ALA A 222 -31.95 7.05 23.02
N LYS A 223 -32.02 5.87 23.68
CA LYS A 223 -33.12 5.52 24.61
C LYS A 223 -33.10 6.41 25.86
N PHE A 224 -31.93 6.55 26.49
CA PHE A 224 -31.76 7.39 27.68
C PHE A 224 -32.16 8.84 27.40
N VAL A 225 -31.63 9.45 26.35
CA VAL A 225 -31.91 10.85 26.00
C VAL A 225 -33.41 11.08 25.77
N LYS A 226 -34.19 10.05 25.33
CA LYS A 226 -35.65 10.15 25.22
C LYS A 226 -36.36 10.35 26.56
N THR A 227 -35.75 10.03 27.67
CA THR A 227 -36.33 10.20 29.01
C THR A 227 -36.05 11.58 29.61
N LEU A 228 -35.16 12.35 28.99
CA LEU A 228 -34.75 13.65 29.51
C LEU A 228 -35.74 14.78 29.16
N GLU A 229 -35.94 15.70 30.11
CA GLU A 229 -36.74 16.91 29.96
C GLU A 229 -35.83 18.15 29.83
N LEU A 230 -36.17 19.01 28.86
CA LEU A 230 -35.45 20.29 28.70
C LEU A 230 -35.82 21.27 29.77
N SER A 231 -34.84 22.02 30.25
CA SER A 231 -35.05 23.18 31.12
C SER A 231 -35.91 24.24 30.44
N LYS A 232 -36.76 24.90 31.22
CA LYS A 232 -37.57 26.03 30.76
C LYS A 232 -36.78 27.32 30.57
N GLU A 233 -35.57 27.41 31.14
CA GLU A 233 -34.69 28.60 31.11
C GLU A 233 -33.79 28.68 29.87
N THR A 234 -34.14 27.99 28.79
CA THR A 234 -33.35 27.89 27.55
C THR A 234 -33.10 29.22 26.83
N GLU A 235 -33.88 30.29 27.13
CA GLU A 235 -33.79 31.58 26.41
C GLU A 235 -32.87 32.62 27.11
N GLU A 236 -32.58 32.50 28.41
CA GLU A 236 -31.80 33.49 29.15
C GLU A 236 -30.27 33.25 29.18
N LEU A 237 -29.80 32.12 28.68
CA LEU A 237 -28.39 31.71 28.74
C LEU A 237 -27.59 32.07 27.48
N GLU A 238 -27.96 33.15 26.78
CA GLU A 238 -27.43 33.50 25.47
C GLU A 238 -25.92 33.81 25.41
N ASP A 239 -25.27 34.14 26.55
CA ASP A 239 -23.89 34.63 26.56
C ASP A 239 -22.87 33.82 27.39
N THR A 240 -23.23 32.67 27.98
CA THR A 240 -22.31 31.88 28.79
C THR A 240 -21.83 30.62 28.06
N VAL A 241 -20.53 30.59 27.75
CA VAL A 241 -19.83 29.36 27.35
C VAL A 241 -19.50 28.59 28.64
N TYR A 242 -20.20 27.48 28.90
CA TYR A 242 -19.90 26.63 30.06
C TYR A 242 -18.60 25.87 29.84
N VAL A 243 -17.59 26.22 30.60
CA VAL A 243 -16.31 25.47 30.63
C VAL A 243 -16.20 24.85 32.00
N GLY A 244 -16.59 23.57 32.15
CA GLY A 244 -16.21 22.75 33.28
C GLY A 244 -17.16 22.69 34.48
N GLU A 245 -18.28 23.42 34.55
CA GLU A 245 -19.30 23.29 35.59
C GLU A 245 -20.68 23.05 34.94
N PHE A 246 -21.45 22.10 35.51
CA PHE A 246 -22.81 21.82 35.03
C PHE A 246 -23.78 22.84 35.63
N PRO A 247 -24.66 23.45 34.79
CA PRO A 247 -25.61 24.44 35.29
C PRO A 247 -26.64 23.80 36.24
N ASN A 248 -26.85 24.45 37.38
CA ASN A 248 -27.86 24.05 38.36
C ASN A 248 -29.18 24.77 38.06
N VAL A 249 -29.94 24.22 37.12
CA VAL A 249 -31.25 24.75 36.70
C VAL A 249 -32.28 23.62 36.64
N ASP A 250 -33.56 23.98 36.60
CA ASP A 250 -34.64 23.02 36.44
C ASP A 250 -34.55 22.26 35.10
N GLY A 251 -34.89 20.97 35.15
CA GLY A 251 -34.81 20.06 34.01
C GLY A 251 -33.52 19.26 33.95
N ASP A 252 -33.38 18.42 32.94
CA ASP A 252 -32.29 17.47 32.76
C ASP A 252 -31.24 17.93 31.76
N ALA A 253 -31.63 18.79 30.82
CA ALA A 253 -30.75 19.31 29.80
C ALA A 253 -31.11 20.76 29.40
N ILE A 254 -30.10 21.53 29.00
CA ILE A 254 -30.23 22.91 28.53
C ILE A 254 -29.87 22.97 27.06
N LEU A 255 -30.73 23.63 26.26
CA LEU A 255 -30.54 23.83 24.84
C LEU A 255 -30.09 25.26 24.54
N ASN A 256 -28.93 25.40 23.90
CA ASN A 256 -28.47 26.68 23.35
C ASN A 256 -28.60 26.66 21.83
N LEU A 257 -29.68 27.22 21.32
CA LEU A 257 -29.99 27.25 19.88
C LEU A 257 -29.04 28.11 19.07
N LYS A 258 -28.52 29.19 19.68
CA LYS A 258 -27.61 30.15 19.02
C LYS A 258 -26.30 29.48 18.58
N TYR A 259 -25.76 28.62 19.43
CA TYR A 259 -24.50 27.91 19.20
C TYR A 259 -24.69 26.44 18.76
N GLY A 260 -25.93 25.96 18.67
CA GLY A 260 -26.23 24.57 18.30
C GLY A 260 -25.68 23.55 19.30
N GLN A 261 -25.76 23.86 20.60
CA GLN A 261 -25.20 23.04 21.69
C GLN A 261 -26.28 22.62 22.67
N VAL A 262 -26.08 21.45 23.30
CA VAL A 262 -26.93 20.93 24.38
C VAL A 262 -26.03 20.49 25.53
N TYR A 263 -26.41 20.84 26.74
CA TYR A 263 -25.68 20.48 27.96
C TYR A 263 -26.58 19.72 28.93
N LEU A 264 -26.05 18.73 29.61
CA LEU A 264 -26.73 18.12 30.75
C LEU A 264 -26.67 19.06 31.98
N THR A 265 -27.72 19.07 32.79
CA THR A 265 -27.71 19.69 34.11
C THR A 265 -27.13 18.73 35.13
N GLU A 266 -26.94 19.15 36.38
CA GLU A 266 -26.57 18.23 37.47
C GLU A 266 -27.57 17.08 37.60
N ASN A 267 -28.87 17.36 37.44
CA ASN A 267 -29.91 16.33 37.47
C ASN A 267 -29.78 15.35 36.30
N GLY A 268 -29.50 15.87 35.10
CA GLY A 268 -29.27 15.04 33.90
C GLY A 268 -28.05 14.15 34.03
N VAL A 269 -26.97 14.65 34.64
CA VAL A 269 -25.75 13.86 34.88
C VAL A 269 -26.05 12.73 35.86
N LYS A 270 -26.70 13.01 37.01
CA LYS A 270 -27.07 11.97 38.01
C LYS A 270 -27.97 10.89 37.40
N LYS A 271 -28.97 11.30 36.61
CA LYS A 271 -29.83 10.34 35.87
C LYS A 271 -29.02 9.49 34.88
N ALA A 272 -28.00 10.05 34.22
CA ALA A 272 -27.14 9.31 33.32
C ALA A 272 -26.25 8.31 34.06
N GLU A 273 -25.65 8.72 35.18
CA GLU A 273 -24.84 7.84 36.08
C GLU A 273 -25.67 6.66 36.57
N ASP A 274 -26.90 6.91 37.05
CA ASP A 274 -27.84 5.87 37.47
C ASP A 274 -28.24 4.94 36.32
N TYR A 275 -28.54 5.51 35.15
CA TYR A 275 -28.99 4.72 33.99
C TYR A 275 -27.89 3.79 33.45
N PHE A 276 -26.64 4.27 33.38
CA PHE A 276 -25.50 3.49 32.92
C PHE A 276 -24.81 2.69 34.02
N ASN A 277 -25.28 2.82 35.29
CA ASN A 277 -24.75 2.16 36.49
C ASN A 277 -23.22 2.40 36.65
N VAL A 278 -22.82 3.67 36.60
CA VAL A 278 -21.45 4.13 36.77
C VAL A 278 -21.35 5.21 37.85
N ASP A 279 -20.25 5.24 38.58
CA ASP A 279 -20.04 6.25 39.61
C ASP A 279 -19.73 7.64 39.02
N HIS A 280 -19.11 7.68 37.83
CA HIS A 280 -18.81 8.89 37.08
C HIS A 280 -18.87 8.62 35.59
N LEU A 281 -19.37 9.62 34.83
CA LEU A 281 -19.37 9.57 33.38
C LEU A 281 -17.96 9.76 32.83
N ASP A 282 -17.39 8.74 32.19
CA ASP A 282 -16.11 8.84 31.49
C ASP A 282 -16.23 9.63 30.18
N LYS A 283 -15.08 9.89 29.52
CA LYS A 283 -15.04 10.66 28.28
C LYS A 283 -15.83 10.02 27.15
N PHE A 284 -15.86 8.69 27.07
CA PHE A 284 -16.57 7.96 26.03
C PHE A 284 -18.08 8.07 26.21
N ILE A 285 -18.55 7.87 27.44
CA ILE A 285 -19.99 8.01 27.79
C ILE A 285 -20.46 9.44 27.56
N LEU A 286 -19.70 10.44 28.04
CA LEU A 286 -20.02 11.86 27.85
C LEU A 286 -20.08 12.25 26.38
N HIS A 287 -19.12 11.79 25.56
CA HIS A 287 -19.08 12.07 24.13
C HIS A 287 -20.28 11.46 23.40
N SER A 288 -20.59 10.19 23.68
CA SER A 288 -21.72 9.47 23.09
C SER A 288 -23.07 10.08 23.50
N LEU A 289 -23.21 10.47 24.77
CA LEU A 289 -24.39 11.18 25.26
C LEU A 289 -24.57 12.55 24.61
N ASN A 290 -23.47 13.31 24.45
CA ASN A 290 -23.52 14.60 23.78
C ASN A 290 -23.98 14.46 22.32
N ASN A 291 -23.49 13.48 21.60
CA ASN A 291 -23.97 13.17 20.26
C ASN A 291 -25.44 12.80 20.21
N ALA A 292 -25.90 11.99 21.17
CA ALA A 292 -27.32 11.61 21.27
C ALA A 292 -28.23 12.82 21.61
N LEU A 293 -27.75 13.74 22.47
CA LEU A 293 -28.44 15.00 22.77
C LEU A 293 -28.53 15.90 21.53
N ILE A 294 -27.44 16.09 20.81
CA ILE A 294 -27.40 16.85 19.54
C ILE A 294 -28.34 16.22 18.52
N ALA A 295 -28.29 14.89 18.36
CA ALA A 295 -29.16 14.17 17.45
C ALA A 295 -30.63 14.39 17.80
N ARG A 296 -31.01 14.37 19.09
CA ARG A 296 -32.40 14.52 19.54
C ARG A 296 -32.91 15.95 19.43
N PHE A 297 -32.18 16.92 19.99
CA PHE A 297 -32.70 18.27 20.21
C PHE A 297 -32.34 19.27 19.12
N ILE A 298 -31.22 19.04 18.41
CA ILE A 298 -30.73 19.98 17.39
C ILE A 298 -31.03 19.44 15.98
N LYS A 299 -30.69 18.18 15.68
CA LYS A 299 -30.87 17.62 14.34
C LYS A 299 -32.34 17.26 14.06
N LYS A 300 -32.95 17.93 13.09
CA LYS A 300 -34.39 17.80 12.75
C LYS A 300 -34.56 17.06 11.44
N LYS A 301 -35.41 16.02 11.47
CA LYS A 301 -35.86 15.31 10.28
C LYS A 301 -36.65 16.23 9.36
N GLY A 302 -36.36 16.19 8.05
CA GLY A 302 -36.97 17.07 7.04
C GLY A 302 -36.25 18.43 6.89
N ILE A 303 -35.32 18.79 7.80
CA ILE A 303 -34.53 20.02 7.73
C ILE A 303 -33.06 19.67 7.56
N ASP A 304 -32.45 18.95 8.54
CA ASP A 304 -31.03 18.59 8.52
C ASP A 304 -30.78 17.27 7.81
N TYR A 305 -31.79 16.38 7.75
CA TYR A 305 -31.68 15.07 7.10
C TYR A 305 -33.06 14.52 6.75
N ILE A 306 -33.07 13.52 5.87
CA ILE A 306 -34.22 12.66 5.58
C ILE A 306 -33.87 11.20 5.81
N VAL A 307 -34.87 10.36 6.01
CA VAL A 307 -34.71 8.89 6.06
C VAL A 307 -35.29 8.31 4.77
N ARG A 308 -34.43 7.61 3.99
CA ARG A 308 -34.86 6.97 2.73
C ARG A 308 -34.15 5.62 2.62
N ARG A 309 -34.94 4.56 2.31
CA ARG A 309 -34.46 3.17 2.18
C ARG A 309 -33.61 2.68 3.38
N ASN A 310 -34.05 3.02 4.60
CA ASN A 310 -33.36 2.69 5.84
C ASN A 310 -31.98 3.38 6.02
N GLU A 311 -31.71 4.47 5.29
CA GLU A 311 -30.50 5.26 5.36
C GLU A 311 -30.80 6.71 5.74
N ILE A 312 -29.85 7.36 6.44
CA ILE A 312 -29.87 8.80 6.74
C ILE A 312 -29.18 9.54 5.61
N ILE A 313 -29.90 10.43 4.93
CA ILE A 313 -29.34 11.31 3.89
C ILE A 313 -29.34 12.74 4.40
N ILE A 314 -28.16 13.36 4.43
CA ILE A 314 -27.98 14.73 4.91
C ILE A 314 -28.56 15.73 3.89
N VAL A 315 -29.26 16.73 4.41
CA VAL A 315 -29.68 17.91 3.65
C VAL A 315 -28.65 19.01 3.86
N ASP A 316 -28.09 19.54 2.78
CA ASP A 316 -27.20 20.70 2.83
C ASP A 316 -28.02 21.95 3.13
N ASN A 317 -27.82 22.54 4.31
CA ASN A 317 -28.59 23.68 4.79
C ASN A 317 -28.43 24.94 3.93
N ALA A 318 -27.34 25.08 3.17
CA ALA A 318 -27.10 26.23 2.32
C ALA A 318 -27.82 26.11 0.96
N THR A 319 -27.93 24.90 0.43
CA THR A 319 -28.47 24.64 -0.92
C THR A 319 -29.81 23.93 -0.93
N GLY A 320 -30.22 23.34 0.21
CA GLY A 320 -31.40 22.49 0.32
C GLY A 320 -31.29 21.16 -0.44
N ARG A 321 -30.11 20.79 -0.94
CA ARG A 321 -29.88 19.57 -1.73
C ARG A 321 -29.57 18.38 -0.85
N LEU A 322 -30.03 17.20 -1.30
CA LEU A 322 -29.68 15.92 -0.69
C LEU A 322 -28.23 15.57 -1.04
N THR A 323 -27.43 15.23 -0.03
CA THR A 323 -26.03 14.83 -0.18
C THR A 323 -25.90 13.34 0.14
N GLU A 324 -26.08 12.49 -0.88
CA GLU A 324 -25.93 11.04 -0.75
C GLU A 324 -24.45 10.69 -0.49
N GLY A 325 -24.20 9.72 0.40
CA GLY A 325 -22.86 9.26 0.76
C GLY A 325 -22.06 10.18 1.70
N ARG A 326 -22.63 11.31 2.15
CA ARG A 326 -22.02 12.16 3.17
C ARG A 326 -22.53 11.81 4.56
N THR A 327 -21.64 11.76 5.54
CA THR A 327 -21.94 11.45 6.94
C THR A 327 -21.46 12.58 7.85
N TRP A 328 -22.10 12.76 9.01
CA TRP A 328 -21.50 13.58 10.08
C TRP A 328 -20.37 12.81 10.76
N SER A 329 -19.32 13.54 11.15
CA SER A 329 -18.16 13.00 11.87
C SER A 329 -18.46 12.72 13.35
N ASP A 330 -17.48 12.12 14.03
CA ASP A 330 -17.39 11.99 15.49
C ASP A 330 -18.57 11.28 16.16
N GLY A 331 -19.18 10.29 15.50
CA GLY A 331 -20.28 9.50 16.07
C GLY A 331 -21.65 10.16 15.99
N LEU A 332 -21.78 11.40 15.50
CA LEU A 332 -23.07 12.08 15.37
C LEU A 332 -24.00 11.40 14.35
N HIS A 333 -23.43 10.86 13.25
CA HIS A 333 -24.25 10.15 12.25
C HIS A 333 -24.92 8.91 12.87
N GLN A 334 -24.14 8.12 13.62
CA GLN A 334 -24.62 6.93 14.34
C GLN A 334 -25.66 7.29 15.41
N ALA A 335 -25.48 8.41 16.10
CA ALA A 335 -26.46 8.90 17.06
C ALA A 335 -27.80 9.27 16.39
N VAL A 336 -27.79 9.86 15.18
CA VAL A 336 -28.99 10.14 14.39
C VAL A 336 -29.62 8.86 13.86
N GLN A 337 -28.83 7.87 13.43
CA GLN A 337 -29.31 6.55 13.03
C GLN A 337 -29.99 5.83 14.20
N ALA A 338 -29.37 5.84 15.40
CA ALA A 338 -29.97 5.31 16.62
C ALA A 338 -31.28 6.01 17.00
N LYS A 339 -31.35 7.33 16.84
CA LYS A 339 -32.57 8.12 17.07
C LYS A 339 -33.72 7.69 16.18
N GLU A 340 -33.46 7.48 14.88
CA GLU A 340 -34.46 7.12 13.88
C GLU A 340 -34.73 5.60 13.83
N GLY A 341 -33.94 4.78 14.52
CA GLY A 341 -34.09 3.33 14.56
C GLY A 341 -33.73 2.65 13.24
N VAL A 342 -32.90 3.28 12.42
CA VAL A 342 -32.33 2.68 11.20
C VAL A 342 -31.09 1.88 11.55
N GLU A 343 -30.61 1.06 10.61
CA GLU A 343 -29.37 0.32 10.77
C GLU A 343 -28.21 1.29 11.02
N ILE A 344 -27.41 1.00 12.04
CA ILE A 344 -26.30 1.87 12.43
C ILE A 344 -25.07 1.43 11.65
N ASP A 345 -24.59 2.32 10.78
CA ASP A 345 -23.35 2.11 10.05
C ASP A 345 -22.19 1.93 11.03
N ALA A 346 -21.24 1.08 10.62
CA ALA A 346 -20.02 0.87 11.37
C ALA A 346 -19.42 2.23 11.75
N ALA A 347 -19.32 2.52 13.04
CA ALA A 347 -18.71 3.75 13.51
C ALA A 347 -17.27 3.82 13.03
N SER A 348 -16.93 4.83 12.24
CA SER A 348 -15.56 5.05 11.73
C SER A 348 -14.66 5.66 12.81
N GLU A 349 -14.76 5.21 14.06
CA GLU A 349 -13.77 5.61 15.05
C GLU A 349 -12.45 4.92 14.77
N THR A 350 -11.44 5.71 14.50
CA THR A 350 -10.08 5.22 14.28
C THR A 350 -9.49 4.76 15.59
N ALA A 351 -9.36 3.44 15.79
CA ALA A 351 -8.68 2.87 16.96
C ALA A 351 -7.16 3.11 16.88
N ALA A 352 -6.58 2.93 15.69
CA ALA A 352 -5.18 3.22 15.44
C ALA A 352 -4.96 3.58 13.97
N SER A 353 -3.96 4.41 13.71
CA SER A 353 -3.55 4.72 12.34
C SER A 353 -2.06 4.98 12.24
N ILE A 354 -1.47 4.63 11.10
CA ILE A 354 -0.08 4.97 10.77
C ILE A 354 0.04 5.20 9.27
N THR A 355 0.83 6.20 8.87
CA THR A 355 1.21 6.36 7.46
C THR A 355 2.43 5.50 7.14
N TYR A 356 2.58 5.09 5.87
CA TYR A 356 3.81 4.37 5.46
C TYR A 356 5.08 5.16 5.79
N GLN A 357 5.04 6.48 5.64
CA GLN A 357 6.17 7.33 6.01
C GLN A 357 6.58 7.18 7.48
N CYS A 358 5.63 7.05 8.40
CA CYS A 358 5.89 6.87 9.82
C CYS A 358 6.31 5.42 10.12
N LEU A 359 5.70 4.44 9.46
CA LEU A 359 6.03 3.02 9.60
C LEU A 359 7.50 2.74 9.24
N PHE A 360 7.97 3.23 8.10
CA PHE A 360 9.35 2.98 7.67
C PHE A 360 10.41 3.68 8.51
N ARG A 361 10.03 4.65 9.32
CA ARG A 361 10.91 5.23 10.34
C ARG A 361 11.12 4.36 11.57
N GLN A 362 10.29 3.32 11.75
CA GLN A 362 10.45 2.34 12.84
C GLN A 362 11.59 1.36 12.55
N TYR A 363 11.94 1.14 11.28
CA TYR A 363 13.08 0.32 10.91
C TYR A 363 14.39 1.01 11.28
N LYS A 364 15.36 0.24 11.82
CA LYS A 364 16.71 0.74 12.13
C LYS A 364 17.41 1.26 10.87
N ASP A 365 17.22 0.54 9.75
CA ASP A 365 17.67 0.95 8.43
C ASP A 365 16.84 0.23 7.35
N PHE A 366 16.84 0.76 6.14
CA PHE A 366 16.20 0.11 4.99
C PHE A 366 16.88 0.49 3.68
N CYS A 367 16.65 -0.29 2.66
CA CYS A 367 16.98 0.02 1.28
C CYS A 367 15.77 -0.19 0.40
N GLY A 368 15.86 0.15 -0.87
CA GLY A 368 14.78 -0.10 -1.80
C GLY A 368 15.27 -0.16 -3.24
N MET A 369 14.42 -0.69 -4.09
CA MET A 369 14.65 -0.78 -5.53
C MET A 369 13.40 -0.35 -6.28
N THR A 370 13.60 0.29 -7.44
CA THR A 370 12.53 0.75 -8.31
C THR A 370 13.05 0.98 -9.72
N GLY A 371 12.13 1.07 -10.70
CA GLY A 371 12.45 1.40 -12.10
C GLY A 371 12.61 2.91 -12.36
N THR A 372 12.08 3.79 -11.49
CA THR A 372 11.83 5.22 -11.77
C THR A 372 12.06 6.12 -10.54
N VAL A 373 13.30 6.39 -10.17
CA VAL A 373 13.55 7.20 -8.93
C VAL A 373 14.26 8.52 -9.17
N LYS A 374 14.76 8.74 -10.38
CA LYS A 374 15.62 9.91 -10.67
C LYS A 374 14.92 11.24 -10.42
N THR A 375 13.62 11.32 -10.68
CA THR A 375 12.76 12.50 -10.46
C THR A 375 12.55 12.79 -8.98
N GLU A 376 12.40 11.75 -8.15
CA GLU A 376 12.03 11.81 -6.73
C GLU A 376 13.25 11.92 -5.78
N ARG A 377 14.44 12.09 -6.33
CA ARG A 377 15.71 12.09 -5.58
C ARG A 377 15.75 13.09 -4.41
N ARG A 378 15.12 14.26 -4.58
CA ARG A 378 15.07 15.30 -3.53
C ARG A 378 14.20 14.85 -2.37
N GLU A 379 13.10 14.19 -2.65
CA GLU A 379 12.11 13.73 -1.69
C GLU A 379 12.67 12.60 -0.83
N PHE A 380 13.24 11.56 -1.43
CA PHE A 380 13.93 10.49 -0.72
C PHE A 380 15.02 11.02 0.22
N ARG A 381 15.79 12.01 -0.22
CA ARG A 381 16.84 12.60 0.61
C ARG A 381 16.28 13.44 1.76
N LYS A 382 15.21 14.20 1.52
CA LYS A 382 14.60 15.09 2.52
C LYS A 382 13.84 14.31 3.59
N ILE A 383 13.00 13.35 3.17
CA ILE A 383 12.08 12.61 4.05
C ILE A 383 12.80 11.48 4.77
N TYR A 384 13.49 10.64 4.00
CA TYR A 384 14.08 9.38 4.51
C TYR A 384 15.59 9.45 4.70
N LYS A 385 16.24 10.55 4.32
CA LYS A 385 17.70 10.75 4.36
C LYS A 385 18.48 9.67 3.59
N LYS A 386 17.83 9.06 2.58
CA LYS A 386 18.41 8.01 1.76
C LYS A 386 19.16 8.56 0.55
N LYS A 387 20.23 7.85 0.18
CA LYS A 387 20.97 8.11 -1.06
C LYS A 387 20.37 7.29 -2.19
N ILE A 388 20.30 7.88 -3.38
CA ILE A 388 19.89 7.18 -4.59
C ILE A 388 21.12 6.80 -5.40
N SER A 389 21.11 5.57 -5.91
CA SER A 389 22.11 5.06 -6.84
C SER A 389 21.46 4.54 -8.10
N VAL A 390 21.75 5.16 -9.23
CA VAL A 390 21.31 4.67 -10.55
C VAL A 390 22.25 3.55 -10.98
N ILE A 391 21.71 2.37 -11.20
CA ILE A 391 22.43 1.19 -11.66
C ILE A 391 22.42 1.18 -13.19
N PRO A 392 23.58 1.06 -13.85
CA PRO A 392 23.60 0.96 -15.31
C PRO A 392 22.93 -0.35 -15.77
N THR A 393 22.33 -0.33 -16.96
CA THR A 393 21.79 -1.53 -17.59
C THR A 393 22.90 -2.52 -17.95
N ASN A 394 22.62 -3.82 -17.85
CA ASN A 394 23.60 -4.88 -18.19
C ASN A 394 23.94 -4.85 -19.69
N ARG A 395 22.93 -4.57 -20.55
CA ARG A 395 23.09 -4.39 -21.99
C ARG A 395 22.72 -2.96 -22.40
N PRO A 396 23.19 -2.44 -23.54
CA PRO A 396 22.74 -1.16 -24.05
C PRO A 396 21.23 -1.14 -24.22
N VAL A 397 20.60 -0.02 -23.86
CA VAL A 397 19.15 0.18 -24.09
C VAL A 397 18.93 0.35 -25.60
N ILE A 398 18.07 -0.51 -26.16
CA ILE A 398 17.67 -0.46 -27.58
C ILE A 398 16.23 0.05 -27.74
N ARG A 399 15.52 0.34 -26.65
CA ARG A 399 14.20 0.95 -26.66
C ARG A 399 14.26 2.29 -27.40
N GLN A 400 13.29 2.52 -28.26
CA GLN A 400 13.10 3.77 -28.99
C GLN A 400 11.86 4.45 -28.44
N ASP A 401 12.03 5.62 -27.82
CA ASP A 401 10.92 6.45 -27.39
C ASP A 401 10.53 7.35 -28.57
N LEU A 402 9.31 7.15 -29.06
CA LEU A 402 8.75 7.95 -30.15
C LEU A 402 8.26 9.30 -29.60
N PRO A 403 8.22 10.36 -30.44
CA PRO A 403 7.67 11.65 -30.01
C PRO A 403 6.18 11.53 -29.69
N ASP A 404 5.75 12.30 -28.69
CA ASP A 404 4.37 12.37 -28.27
C ASP A 404 3.46 12.87 -29.40
N ARG A 405 2.30 12.24 -29.57
CA ARG A 405 1.26 12.67 -30.52
C ARG A 405 0.13 13.33 -29.74
N ILE A 406 -0.22 14.54 -30.16
CA ILE A 406 -1.21 15.39 -29.50
C ILE A 406 -2.46 15.45 -30.37
N PHE A 407 -3.63 15.21 -29.76
CA PHE A 407 -4.92 15.19 -30.43
C PHE A 407 -5.86 16.20 -29.80
N ALA A 408 -6.67 16.86 -30.66
CA ALA A 408 -7.68 17.81 -30.20
C ALA A 408 -8.94 17.12 -29.66
N ARG A 409 -9.23 15.89 -30.14
CA ARG A 409 -10.42 15.13 -29.76
C ARG A 409 -10.04 13.72 -29.30
N LYS A 410 -10.86 13.17 -28.40
CA LYS A 410 -10.69 11.84 -27.82
C LYS A 410 -10.83 10.74 -28.89
N GLU A 411 -11.77 10.92 -29.80
CA GLU A 411 -12.05 10.00 -30.90
C GLU A 411 -10.85 9.88 -31.85
N GLU A 412 -10.22 11.00 -32.20
CA GLU A 412 -9.03 11.02 -33.05
C GLU A 412 -7.85 10.26 -32.40
N LYS A 413 -7.70 10.41 -31.08
CA LYS A 413 -6.71 9.66 -30.30
C LYS A 413 -6.99 8.17 -30.33
N TYR A 414 -8.24 7.75 -30.12
CA TYR A 414 -8.60 6.33 -30.13
C TYR A 414 -8.40 5.70 -31.52
N GLN A 415 -8.74 6.41 -32.59
CA GLN A 415 -8.44 5.97 -33.96
C GLN A 415 -6.94 5.80 -34.20
N ALA A 416 -6.12 6.72 -33.70
CA ALA A 416 -4.67 6.59 -33.83
C ALA A 416 -4.12 5.38 -33.03
N ILE A 417 -4.67 5.07 -31.86
CA ILE A 417 -4.31 3.87 -31.08
C ILE A 417 -4.67 2.61 -31.86
N LEU A 418 -5.88 2.54 -32.42
CA LEU A 418 -6.32 1.42 -33.26
C LEU A 418 -5.40 1.19 -34.43
N GLU A 419 -5.05 2.25 -35.18
CA GLU A 419 -4.16 2.16 -36.33
C GLU A 419 -2.77 1.66 -35.96
N GLU A 420 -2.16 2.19 -34.91
CA GLU A 420 -0.83 1.76 -34.45
C GLU A 420 -0.87 0.32 -33.92
N THR A 421 -1.95 -0.07 -33.24
CA THR A 421 -2.16 -1.44 -32.75
C THR A 421 -2.23 -2.42 -33.93
N ARG A 422 -3.05 -2.13 -34.97
CA ARG A 422 -3.15 -2.97 -36.17
C ARG A 422 -1.79 -3.11 -36.89
N LYS A 423 -1.09 -1.99 -37.09
CA LYS A 423 0.26 -2.00 -37.71
C LYS A 423 1.26 -2.84 -36.91
N ALA A 424 1.14 -2.87 -35.58
CA ALA A 424 2.01 -3.67 -34.74
C ALA A 424 1.68 -5.16 -34.80
N ILE A 425 0.39 -5.52 -34.74
CA ILE A 425 -0.11 -6.89 -34.93
C ILE A 425 0.32 -7.47 -36.25
N ASP A 426 0.14 -6.73 -37.36
CA ASP A 426 0.54 -7.14 -38.71
C ASP A 426 2.04 -7.45 -38.84
N LYS A 427 2.85 -6.80 -37.98
CA LYS A 427 4.30 -7.06 -37.90
C LYS A 427 4.66 -8.19 -36.93
N GLY A 428 3.68 -8.81 -36.27
CA GLY A 428 3.90 -9.84 -35.26
C GLY A 428 4.43 -9.30 -33.90
N ARG A 429 4.21 -8.02 -33.62
CA ARG A 429 4.59 -7.40 -32.32
C ARG A 429 3.47 -7.58 -31.29
N ALA A 430 3.82 -7.70 -30.04
CA ALA A 430 2.88 -7.56 -28.94
C ALA A 430 2.61 -6.06 -28.65
N VAL A 431 1.42 -5.73 -28.14
CA VAL A 431 1.00 -4.35 -27.87
C VAL A 431 0.51 -4.23 -26.42
N LEU A 432 1.00 -3.21 -25.72
CA LEU A 432 0.50 -2.82 -24.40
C LEU A 432 -0.05 -1.40 -24.48
N VAL A 433 -1.34 -1.23 -24.14
CA VAL A 433 -1.98 0.08 -24.11
C VAL A 433 -2.23 0.49 -22.66
N GLY A 434 -1.45 1.45 -22.16
CA GLY A 434 -1.60 2.02 -20.83
C GLY A 434 -2.71 3.08 -20.78
N THR A 435 -3.65 2.94 -19.83
CA THR A 435 -4.76 3.89 -19.62
C THR A 435 -4.71 4.51 -18.23
N ALA A 436 -5.21 5.74 -18.11
CA ALA A 436 -5.16 6.49 -16.85
C ALA A 436 -6.27 6.10 -15.85
N SER A 437 -7.34 5.45 -16.29
CA SER A 437 -8.46 5.06 -15.44
C SER A 437 -9.13 3.77 -15.92
N VAL A 438 -9.87 3.12 -15.01
CA VAL A 438 -10.67 1.92 -15.31
C VAL A 438 -11.71 2.23 -16.39
N LEU A 439 -12.42 3.36 -16.28
CA LEU A 439 -13.40 3.78 -17.28
C LEU A 439 -12.81 3.92 -18.68
N THR A 440 -11.63 4.54 -18.77
CA THR A 440 -10.93 4.69 -20.05
C THR A 440 -10.46 3.36 -20.62
N SER A 441 -10.11 2.40 -19.77
CA SER A 441 -9.73 1.05 -20.20
C SER A 441 -10.92 0.27 -20.74
N GLU A 442 -12.09 0.40 -20.12
CA GLU A 442 -13.35 -0.22 -20.54
C GLU A 442 -13.83 0.39 -21.88
N GLU A 443 -13.86 1.73 -22.00
CA GLU A 443 -14.22 2.41 -23.26
C GLU A 443 -13.30 1.98 -24.43
N LEU A 444 -12.01 1.84 -24.18
CA LEU A 444 -11.08 1.42 -25.23
C LEU A 444 -11.24 -0.06 -25.58
N SER A 445 -11.58 -0.89 -24.59
CA SER A 445 -11.93 -2.30 -24.79
C SER A 445 -13.15 -2.43 -25.70
N ASP A 446 -14.23 -1.68 -25.43
CA ASP A 446 -15.44 -1.67 -26.27
C ASP A 446 -15.10 -1.27 -27.74
N ILE A 447 -14.25 -0.26 -27.91
CA ILE A 447 -13.83 0.19 -29.25
C ILE A 447 -12.98 -0.89 -29.96
N PHE A 448 -12.15 -1.64 -29.24
CA PHE A 448 -11.36 -2.72 -29.81
C PHE A 448 -12.26 -3.89 -30.23
N ASP A 449 -13.28 -4.24 -29.43
CA ASP A 449 -14.30 -5.24 -29.75
C ASP A 449 -15.09 -4.85 -31.00
N GLU A 450 -15.56 -3.58 -31.10
CA GLU A 450 -16.24 -3.05 -32.29
C GLU A 450 -15.39 -3.09 -33.56
N ASN A 451 -14.07 -3.15 -33.42
CA ASN A 451 -13.11 -3.17 -34.53
C ASN A 451 -12.44 -4.53 -34.75
N ASP A 452 -12.97 -5.61 -34.15
CA ASP A 452 -12.49 -6.98 -34.27
C ASP A 452 -10.99 -7.15 -33.86
N ILE A 453 -10.52 -6.39 -32.86
CA ILE A 453 -9.18 -6.54 -32.32
C ILE A 453 -9.25 -7.36 -31.03
N GLY A 454 -8.78 -8.63 -31.11
CA GLY A 454 -8.65 -9.48 -29.92
C GLY A 454 -7.68 -8.87 -28.90
N HIS A 455 -8.11 -8.74 -27.65
CA HIS A 455 -7.29 -8.14 -26.59
C HIS A 455 -7.67 -8.68 -25.22
N ASP A 456 -6.77 -8.53 -24.26
CA ASP A 456 -7.02 -8.78 -22.83
C ASP A 456 -7.11 -7.45 -22.09
N LEU A 457 -8.06 -7.35 -21.14
CA LEU A 457 -8.25 -6.18 -20.30
C LEU A 457 -7.73 -6.43 -18.87
N LEU A 458 -6.80 -5.57 -18.43
CA LEU A 458 -6.17 -5.58 -17.13
C LEU A 458 -6.56 -4.33 -16.35
N ASN A 459 -7.50 -4.48 -15.40
CA ASN A 459 -7.91 -3.40 -14.51
C ASN A 459 -8.19 -3.93 -13.09
N ALA A 460 -8.40 -3.02 -12.13
CA ALA A 460 -8.59 -3.32 -10.71
C ALA A 460 -9.77 -4.28 -10.39
N LYS A 461 -10.63 -4.61 -11.36
CA LYS A 461 -11.76 -5.53 -11.19
C LYS A 461 -11.39 -7.01 -11.44
N LEU A 462 -10.24 -7.31 -12.06
CA LEU A 462 -9.90 -8.64 -12.60
C LEU A 462 -8.66 -9.29 -11.97
N HIS A 463 -8.37 -9.04 -10.70
CA HIS A 463 -7.15 -9.46 -10.00
C HIS A 463 -6.76 -10.96 -10.12
N ARG A 464 -7.71 -11.88 -10.24
CA ARG A 464 -7.41 -13.33 -10.25
C ARG A 464 -6.76 -13.84 -11.54
N ARG A 465 -6.97 -13.17 -12.69
CA ARG A 465 -6.40 -13.53 -13.98
C ARG A 465 -5.21 -12.67 -14.40
N GLU A 466 -4.87 -11.69 -13.58
CA GLU A 466 -3.83 -10.70 -13.87
C GLU A 466 -2.48 -11.35 -14.21
N ALA A 467 -2.05 -12.33 -13.41
CA ALA A 467 -0.79 -13.01 -13.60
C ALA A 467 -0.72 -13.83 -14.91
N GLU A 468 -1.83 -14.47 -15.30
CA GLU A 468 -1.93 -15.25 -16.55
C GLU A 468 -1.86 -14.32 -17.76
N ILE A 469 -2.63 -13.24 -17.75
CA ILE A 469 -2.65 -12.24 -18.82
C ILE A 469 -1.25 -11.61 -19.00
N ILE A 470 -0.58 -11.26 -17.91
CA ILE A 470 0.76 -10.67 -17.96
C ILE A 470 1.80 -11.67 -18.49
N ALA A 471 1.69 -12.95 -18.12
CA ALA A 471 2.59 -13.98 -18.61
C ALA A 471 2.53 -14.11 -20.15
N GLU A 472 1.37 -13.89 -20.74
CA GLU A 472 1.12 -13.98 -22.18
C GLU A 472 1.25 -12.63 -22.92
N ALA A 473 1.26 -11.50 -22.19
CA ALA A 473 1.28 -10.16 -22.76
C ALA A 473 2.45 -9.88 -23.73
N GLY A 474 3.56 -10.60 -23.59
CA GLY A 474 4.73 -10.46 -24.48
C GLY A 474 4.76 -11.40 -25.68
N SER A 475 3.72 -12.22 -25.88
CA SER A 475 3.61 -13.14 -26.99
C SER A 475 3.23 -12.44 -28.29
N SER A 476 3.72 -12.95 -29.42
CA SER A 476 3.53 -12.35 -30.74
C SER A 476 2.04 -12.16 -31.08
N GLY A 477 1.66 -10.93 -31.38
CA GLY A 477 0.30 -10.54 -31.77
C GLY A 477 -0.66 -10.30 -30.62
N ASN A 478 -0.25 -10.53 -29.36
CA ASN A 478 -1.11 -10.25 -28.20
C ASN A 478 -1.23 -8.76 -27.95
N VAL A 479 -2.44 -8.35 -27.55
CA VAL A 479 -2.78 -6.98 -27.20
C VAL A 479 -3.32 -6.96 -25.77
N VAL A 480 -2.77 -6.11 -24.91
CA VAL A 480 -3.23 -5.93 -23.54
C VAL A 480 -3.55 -4.45 -23.31
N ILE A 481 -4.75 -4.18 -22.79
CA ILE A 481 -5.13 -2.87 -22.30
C ILE A 481 -5.01 -2.90 -20.78
N ALA A 482 -4.17 -2.03 -20.20
CA ALA A 482 -3.90 -2.02 -18.75
C ALA A 482 -4.06 -0.62 -18.15
N THR A 483 -4.59 -0.53 -16.91
CA THR A 483 -4.49 0.71 -16.14
C THR A 483 -3.09 0.86 -15.54
N ASN A 484 -2.64 2.08 -15.25
CA ASN A 484 -1.30 2.39 -14.73
C ASN A 484 -0.91 1.60 -13.46
N MET A 485 -1.90 1.13 -12.70
CA MET A 485 -1.69 0.36 -11.46
C MET A 485 -1.67 -1.16 -11.72
N ALA A 486 -2.32 -1.62 -12.77
CA ALA A 486 -2.40 -3.03 -13.11
C ALA A 486 -1.09 -3.52 -13.76
N GLY A 487 -0.60 -4.67 -13.32
CA GLY A 487 0.65 -5.25 -13.84
C GLY A 487 1.95 -4.63 -13.31
N ARG A 488 1.88 -3.65 -12.42
CA ARG A 488 3.09 -3.06 -11.82
C ARG A 488 3.83 -4.10 -10.98
N GLY A 489 5.16 -4.17 -11.16
CA GLY A 489 6.02 -5.15 -10.47
C GLY A 489 6.10 -6.53 -11.14
N THR A 490 5.36 -6.78 -12.22
CA THR A 490 5.46 -8.01 -13.01
C THR A 490 6.23 -7.78 -14.30
N ASP A 491 7.19 -8.67 -14.58
CA ASP A 491 7.98 -8.61 -15.82
C ASP A 491 7.24 -9.29 -16.98
N ILE A 492 7.00 -8.55 -18.05
CA ILE A 492 6.46 -9.09 -19.32
C ILE A 492 7.57 -9.82 -20.06
N LYS A 493 7.45 -11.14 -20.19
CA LYS A 493 8.41 -11.97 -20.93
C LYS A 493 8.09 -11.92 -22.42
N ILE A 494 9.01 -11.37 -23.21
CA ILE A 494 8.88 -11.26 -24.66
C ILE A 494 9.35 -12.57 -25.32
N ASP A 495 8.52 -13.18 -26.15
CA ASP A 495 8.88 -14.36 -26.93
C ASP A 495 9.89 -14.05 -28.04
N GLU A 496 10.48 -15.08 -28.64
CA GLU A 496 11.49 -14.90 -29.69
C GLU A 496 10.90 -14.29 -30.99
N LYS A 497 9.63 -14.57 -31.30
CA LYS A 497 8.94 -14.03 -32.47
C LYS A 497 8.71 -12.53 -32.31
N THR A 498 8.17 -12.11 -31.15
CA THR A 498 7.99 -10.69 -30.84
C THR A 498 9.32 -9.95 -30.80
N ARG A 499 10.39 -10.58 -30.29
CA ARG A 499 11.73 -9.99 -30.30
C ARG A 499 12.26 -9.82 -31.72
N ALA A 500 12.08 -10.79 -32.59
CA ALA A 500 12.48 -10.73 -33.98
C ALA A 500 11.68 -9.68 -34.78
N ALA A 501 10.40 -9.47 -34.41
CA ALA A 501 9.51 -8.45 -35.00
C ALA A 501 9.82 -7.01 -34.53
N GLY A 502 10.79 -6.81 -33.65
CA GLY A 502 11.20 -5.49 -33.13
C GLY A 502 10.70 -5.19 -31.71
N GLY A 503 10.35 -6.21 -30.94
CA GLY A 503 9.87 -6.09 -29.55
C GLY A 503 8.40 -5.71 -29.44
N TYR A 504 7.90 -5.45 -28.22
CA TYR A 504 6.52 -4.99 -28.04
C TYR A 504 6.39 -3.47 -28.23
N LEU A 505 5.19 -3.03 -28.57
CA LEU A 505 4.82 -1.62 -28.65
C LEU A 505 4.08 -1.22 -27.37
N SER A 506 4.55 -0.20 -26.65
CA SER A 506 3.82 0.42 -25.55
C SER A 506 3.19 1.72 -26.02
N LEU A 507 1.89 1.87 -25.82
CA LEU A 507 1.13 3.09 -26.11
C LEU A 507 0.60 3.62 -24.76
N GLU A 508 1.15 4.71 -24.27
CA GLU A 508 0.72 5.29 -22.99
C GLU A 508 -0.19 6.48 -23.20
N GLN A 509 -1.35 6.45 -22.58
CA GLN A 509 -2.28 7.58 -22.57
C GLN A 509 -1.95 8.50 -21.41
N SER A 510 -1.27 9.62 -21.63
CA SER A 510 -1.16 10.65 -20.61
C SER A 510 -2.34 11.62 -20.68
N ILE A 511 -2.90 12.01 -19.53
CA ILE A 511 -3.84 13.12 -19.40
C ILE A 511 -3.01 14.32 -18.95
N MET A 512 -2.53 15.12 -19.90
CA MET A 512 -2.20 16.50 -19.58
C MET A 512 -3.51 17.30 -19.50
N LYS A 513 -3.57 18.28 -18.57
CA LYS A 513 -4.74 19.16 -18.26
C LYS A 513 -5.66 19.47 -19.47
N PRO A 514 -6.93 19.78 -19.29
CA PRO A 514 -8.09 19.42 -20.13
C PRO A 514 -8.10 19.80 -21.63
N SER A 515 -6.97 20.08 -22.23
CA SER A 515 -6.90 20.44 -23.66
C SER A 515 -5.92 19.64 -24.53
N VAL A 516 -5.16 18.68 -23.95
CA VAL A 516 -4.12 17.97 -24.73
C VAL A 516 -4.05 16.49 -24.34
N LEU A 517 -4.29 15.61 -25.31
CA LEU A 517 -4.22 14.15 -25.16
C LEU A 517 -2.96 13.65 -25.90
N THR A 518 -2.08 12.94 -25.20
CA THR A 518 -0.78 12.50 -25.75
C THR A 518 -0.72 10.97 -25.85
N ILE A 519 -0.02 10.45 -26.86
CA ILE A 519 0.43 9.05 -26.97
C ILE A 519 1.95 9.11 -27.00
N SER A 520 2.63 8.46 -26.06
CA SER A 520 4.10 8.33 -26.03
C SER A 520 4.54 6.91 -26.30
#